data_68d389b1bad17258f0946a7d1ce9d875
#
_entry.id   68d389b1bad17258f0946a7d1ce9d875
#
_cell.length_a   1.000
_cell.length_b   1.000
_cell.length_c   1.000
_cell.angle_alpha   90.00
_cell.angle_beta   90.00
_cell.angle_gamma   90.00
#
_symmetry.space_group_name_H-M   'P 1'
#
loop_
_entity.id
_entity.type
_entity.pdbx_description
1 polymer ?
#
loop_
_entity_poly.entity_id
_entity_poly.type
_entity_poly.pdbx_seq_one_letter_code
_entity_poly.pdbx_strand_id
1 'polypeptide(L)'
;MLGGCVVANVNLNKVFNFYEEVPLSGTLRSFISPNENVCFVVKTVRDMAVFTDKRILVADKQGSTGKKVEYYTIPFKNIITYAVETAGTFDLDPEIKLILSGGVTIELKFVKSKNMDQLLLKVYNLINNFMIG
;
A
#
# COMPACT_ATOMS: atom_id res chain seq x y z
N MET A 1 -3.98 -15.96 -28.52
CA MET A 1 -3.75 -15.32 -28.24
C MET A 1 -3.44 -14.64 -28.05
N LEU A 2 -3.35 -14.56 -28.16
CA LEU A 2 -3.00 -13.75 -27.95
C LEU A 2 -2.82 -12.86 -27.84
N GLY A 3 -3.56 -13.28 -28.60
CA GLY A 3 -3.20 -12.05 -28.68
C GLY A 3 -2.44 -11.54 -27.72
N GLY A 4 -1.90 -12.11 -27.60
CA GLY A 4 -1.05 -11.83 -26.62
C GLY A 4 -0.69 -10.42 -26.52
N CYS A 5 -1.27 -9.77 -25.69
CA CYS A 5 -0.81 -8.46 -25.38
C CYS A 5 0.58 -8.54 -24.82
N VAL A 6 1.52 -8.02 -25.55
CA VAL A 6 2.85 -7.84 -25.01
C VAL A 6 2.84 -6.55 -24.20
N VAL A 7 3.02 -6.67 -22.91
CA VAL A 7 3.06 -5.53 -22.01
C VAL A 7 4.50 -5.26 -21.60
N ALA A 8 5.38 -5.24 -22.58
CA ALA A 8 6.81 -5.23 -22.31
C ALA A 8 7.30 -3.98 -21.57
N ASN A 9 6.59 -2.85 -21.68
CA ASN A 9 7.04 -1.59 -21.12
C ASN A 9 6.28 -1.16 -19.87
N VAL A 10 5.41 -2.02 -19.36
CA VAL A 10 4.67 -1.70 -18.15
C VAL A 10 5.50 -2.03 -16.93
N ASN A 11 5.68 -1.05 -16.07
CA ASN A 11 6.31 -1.28 -14.79
C ASN A 11 5.27 -1.87 -13.84
N LEU A 12 5.45 -3.16 -13.51
CA LEU A 12 4.54 -3.86 -12.60
C LEU A 12 4.92 -3.74 -11.14
N ASN A 13 6.01 -3.03 -10.85
CA ASN A 13 6.48 -2.84 -9.48
C ASN A 13 6.06 -1.47 -8.97
N LYS A 14 5.52 -1.45 -7.76
CA LYS A 14 5.17 -0.21 -7.07
C LYS A 14 5.85 -0.17 -5.72
N VAL A 15 6.27 1.02 -5.31
CA VAL A 15 6.87 1.26 -4.01
C VAL A 15 6.10 2.41 -3.35
N PHE A 16 5.64 2.18 -2.14
CA PHE A 16 4.97 3.20 -1.33
C PHE A 16 5.71 3.35 -0.02
N ASN A 17 5.90 4.61 0.41
CA ASN A 17 6.57 4.92 1.67
C ASN A 17 5.56 5.42 2.68
N PHE A 18 5.49 4.77 3.83
CA PHE A 18 4.55 5.08 4.89
C PHE A 18 5.28 5.70 6.08
N TYR A 19 4.70 6.76 6.63
CA TYR A 19 5.34 7.55 7.68
C TYR A 19 4.65 7.39 9.03
N GLU A 20 3.38 7.79 9.13
CA GLU A 20 2.67 7.80 10.41
C GLU A 20 1.18 7.73 10.18
N GLU A 21 0.42 7.35 11.20
CA GLU A 21 -1.03 7.38 11.13
C GLU A 21 -1.52 8.82 11.14
N VAL A 22 -2.55 9.07 10.32
CA VAL A 22 -3.19 10.38 10.20
C VAL A 22 -4.69 10.18 10.09
N PRO A 23 -5.49 11.24 10.36
CA PRO A 23 -6.94 11.15 10.15
C PRO A 23 -7.29 11.06 8.67
N LEU A 24 -8.41 10.43 8.36
CA LEU A 24 -8.93 10.35 7.01
C LEU A 24 -9.40 11.73 6.55
N SER A 25 -8.88 12.19 5.40
CA SER A 25 -9.33 13.46 4.83
C SER A 25 -10.58 13.28 3.98
N GLY A 26 -11.29 14.40 3.75
CA GLY A 26 -12.58 14.37 3.09
C GLY A 26 -12.55 13.82 1.66
N THR A 27 -11.52 14.13 0.88
CA THR A 27 -11.43 13.71 -0.52
C THR A 27 -11.36 12.19 -0.64
N LEU A 28 -10.52 11.54 0.15
CA LEU A 28 -10.41 10.09 0.10
C LEU A 28 -11.66 9.37 0.60
N ARG A 29 -12.40 10.01 1.50
CA ARG A 29 -13.63 9.41 2.03
C ARG A 29 -14.61 9.05 0.92
N SER A 30 -14.68 9.86 -0.13
CA SER A 30 -15.61 9.62 -1.23
C SER A 30 -15.26 8.41 -2.08
N PHE A 31 -14.03 7.88 -1.96
CA PHE A 31 -13.60 6.67 -2.67
C PHE A 31 -13.83 5.40 -1.86
N ILE A 32 -14.28 5.50 -0.62
CA ILE A 32 -14.53 4.34 0.23
C ILE A 32 -15.94 3.83 -0.06
N SER A 33 -16.06 2.54 -0.37
CA SER A 33 -17.36 1.95 -0.68
C SER A 33 -18.16 1.72 0.60
N PRO A 34 -19.51 1.66 0.49
CA PRO A 34 -20.34 1.39 1.66
C PRO A 34 -20.09 0.03 2.31
N ASN A 35 -19.50 -0.91 1.54
CA ASN A 35 -19.30 -2.28 2.01
C ASN A 35 -17.95 -2.52 2.64
N GLU A 36 -17.12 -1.48 2.76
CA GLU A 36 -15.81 -1.64 3.38
C GLU A 36 -15.67 -0.74 4.60
N ASN A 37 -14.89 -1.22 5.57
CA ASN A 37 -14.66 -0.49 6.82
C ASN A 37 -13.23 0.03 6.84
N VAL A 38 -13.07 1.32 7.10
CA VAL A 38 -11.74 1.92 7.26
C VAL A 38 -11.16 1.48 8.58
N CYS A 39 -9.96 0.89 8.53
CA CYS A 39 -9.26 0.45 9.73
C CYS A 39 -8.34 1.56 10.25
N PHE A 40 -7.52 2.12 9.37
CA PHE A 40 -6.65 3.25 9.70
C PHE A 40 -6.13 3.91 8.42
N VAL A 41 -5.51 5.06 8.59
CA VAL A 41 -4.99 5.89 7.49
C VAL A 41 -3.54 6.23 7.79
N VAL A 42 -2.69 6.23 6.78
CA VAL A 42 -1.24 6.45 6.93
C VAL A 42 -0.78 7.53 5.96
N LYS A 43 0.06 8.41 6.46
CA LYS A 43 0.69 9.43 5.62
C LYS A 43 1.71 8.81 4.68
N THR A 44 1.64 9.18 3.40
CA THR A 44 2.64 8.84 2.40
C THR A 44 3.50 10.06 2.07
N VAL A 45 4.32 9.99 1.02
CA VAL A 45 5.22 11.11 0.69
C VAL A 45 4.45 12.40 0.42
N ARG A 46 3.36 12.34 -0.35
CA ARG A 46 2.64 13.53 -0.79
C ARG A 46 1.16 13.52 -0.46
N ASP A 47 0.66 12.44 0.07
CA ASP A 47 -0.77 12.29 0.37
C ASP A 47 -0.95 11.25 1.47
N MET A 48 -1.84 10.30 1.27
CA MET A 48 -2.13 9.28 2.28
C MET A 48 -2.60 7.97 1.67
N ALA A 49 -2.58 6.92 2.47
CA ALA A 49 -3.10 5.61 2.13
C ALA A 49 -4.13 5.20 3.16
N VAL A 50 -5.26 4.66 2.69
CA VAL A 50 -6.33 4.17 3.54
C VAL A 50 -6.26 2.65 3.57
N PHE A 51 -6.26 2.08 4.77
CA PHE A 51 -6.30 0.65 4.98
C PHE A 51 -7.71 0.27 5.42
N THR A 52 -8.37 -0.53 4.60
CA THR A 52 -9.70 -1.04 4.92
C THR A 52 -9.64 -2.54 5.20
N ASP A 53 -10.80 -3.11 5.51
CA ASP A 53 -10.89 -4.57 5.69
C ASP A 53 -10.79 -5.34 4.37
N LYS A 54 -10.68 -4.64 3.22
CA LYS A 54 -10.65 -5.28 1.89
C LYS A 54 -9.48 -4.87 1.02
N ARG A 55 -8.89 -3.71 1.24
CA ARG A 55 -7.85 -3.18 0.35
C ARG A 55 -6.99 -2.13 1.01
N ILE A 56 -5.88 -1.82 0.34
CA ILE A 56 -5.12 -0.60 0.57
C ILE A 56 -5.45 0.34 -0.56
N LEU A 57 -5.90 1.54 -0.25
CA LEU A 57 -6.18 2.59 -1.24
C LEU A 57 -5.15 3.69 -1.06
N VAL A 58 -4.27 3.86 -2.03
CA VAL A 58 -3.20 4.86 -1.97
C VAL A 58 -3.54 6.03 -2.87
N ALA A 59 -3.60 7.22 -2.30
CA ALA A 59 -3.67 8.45 -3.08
C ALA A 59 -2.24 8.89 -3.38
N ASP A 60 -1.92 8.99 -4.65
CA ASP A 60 -0.56 9.29 -5.10
C ASP A 60 -0.58 10.51 -6.01
N LYS A 61 -0.13 11.64 -5.48
CA LYS A 61 -0.07 12.88 -6.24
C LYS A 61 1.02 12.78 -7.30
N GLN A 62 0.66 13.14 -8.52
CA GLN A 62 1.52 13.03 -9.68
C GLN A 62 2.04 14.41 -10.11
N GLY A 63 3.23 14.39 -10.69
CA GLY A 63 3.82 15.57 -11.29
C GLY A 63 4.25 16.62 -10.28
N SER A 64 4.86 17.70 -10.78
CA SER A 64 5.42 18.75 -9.93
C SER A 64 4.35 19.59 -9.24
N THR A 65 3.18 19.76 -9.85
CA THR A 65 2.10 20.57 -9.27
C THR A 65 1.22 19.78 -8.30
N GLY A 66 1.24 18.44 -8.37
CA GLY A 66 0.39 17.60 -7.55
C GLY A 66 -1.10 17.70 -7.84
N LYS A 67 -1.49 18.30 -8.97
CA LYS A 67 -2.90 18.46 -9.33
C LYS A 67 -3.53 17.16 -9.79
N LYS A 68 -2.76 16.28 -10.43
CA LYS A 68 -3.23 14.97 -10.84
C LYS A 68 -2.97 13.99 -9.70
N VAL A 69 -3.99 13.27 -9.29
CA VAL A 69 -3.87 12.27 -8.23
C VAL A 69 -4.29 10.92 -8.78
N GLU A 70 -3.42 9.93 -8.62
CA GLU A 70 -3.75 8.54 -8.91
C GLU A 70 -4.26 7.89 -7.63
N TYR A 71 -5.40 7.24 -7.71
CA TYR A 71 -5.94 6.47 -6.59
C TYR A 71 -5.72 4.99 -6.89
N TYR A 72 -4.69 4.43 -6.28
CA TYR A 72 -4.22 3.08 -6.57
C TYR A 72 -4.80 2.10 -5.55
N THR A 73 -5.47 1.07 -6.03
CA THR A 73 -6.09 0.05 -5.18
C THR A 73 -5.28 -1.23 -5.17
N ILE A 74 -5.00 -1.73 -3.98
CA ILE A 74 -4.36 -3.03 -3.77
C ILE A 74 -5.38 -3.92 -3.05
N PRO A 75 -6.18 -4.72 -3.78
CA PRO A 75 -7.15 -5.60 -3.14
C PRO A 75 -6.44 -6.74 -2.41
N PHE A 76 -6.81 -6.98 -1.17
CA PHE A 76 -6.19 -8.07 -0.40
C PHE A 76 -6.45 -9.43 -1.04
N LYS A 77 -7.59 -9.62 -1.67
CA LYS A 77 -7.93 -10.89 -2.34
C LYS A 77 -7.00 -11.24 -3.49
N ASN A 78 -6.23 -10.29 -4.01
CA ASN A 78 -5.29 -10.54 -5.10
C ASN A 78 -3.88 -10.83 -4.62
N ILE A 79 -3.64 -10.82 -3.32
CA ILE A 79 -2.33 -11.14 -2.76
C ILE A 79 -2.15 -12.66 -2.82
N ILE A 80 -1.05 -13.10 -3.44
CA ILE A 80 -0.68 -14.51 -3.50
C ILE A 80 0.20 -14.87 -2.31
N THR A 81 1.20 -14.02 -2.04
CA THR A 81 2.13 -14.21 -0.95
C THR A 81 2.70 -12.88 -0.51
N TYR A 82 3.24 -12.83 0.68
CA TYR A 82 3.79 -11.61 1.23
C TYR A 82 4.88 -11.93 2.25
N ALA A 83 5.81 -10.99 2.43
CA ALA A 83 6.94 -11.16 3.33
C ALA A 83 7.24 -9.86 4.06
N VAL A 84 7.74 -9.96 5.27
CA VAL A 84 8.26 -8.83 6.03
C VAL A 84 9.77 -8.89 5.99
N GLU A 85 10.40 -7.78 5.60
CA GLU A 85 11.85 -7.61 5.73
C GLU A 85 12.13 -6.62 6.84
N THR A 86 12.88 -7.04 7.84
CA THR A 86 13.25 -6.16 8.95
C THR A 86 14.37 -5.23 8.54
N ALA A 87 14.52 -4.13 9.27
CA ALA A 87 15.62 -3.21 9.04
C ALA A 87 16.95 -3.91 9.28
N GLY A 88 17.87 -3.75 8.33
CA GLY A 88 19.24 -4.30 8.48
C GLY A 88 20.12 -3.41 9.33
N THR A 89 21.43 -3.73 9.34
CA THR A 89 22.40 -3.01 10.16
C THR A 89 22.72 -1.61 9.65
N PHE A 90 22.33 -1.27 8.43
CA PHE A 90 22.69 0.01 7.80
C PHE A 90 21.49 0.93 7.62
N ASP A 91 20.59 0.97 8.59
CA ASP A 91 19.46 1.90 8.60
C ASP A 91 18.54 1.80 7.40
N LEU A 92 18.43 0.61 6.81
CA LEU A 92 17.45 0.37 5.79
C LEU A 92 16.07 0.32 6.42
N ASP A 93 15.10 0.91 5.75
CA ASP A 93 13.72 0.87 6.21
C ASP A 93 13.17 -0.55 6.16
N PRO A 94 12.44 -1.00 7.19
CA PRO A 94 11.74 -2.27 7.10
C PRO A 94 10.61 -2.16 6.09
N GLU A 95 10.25 -3.31 5.51
CA GLU A 95 9.22 -3.30 4.47
C GLU A 95 8.36 -4.55 4.48
N ILE A 96 7.19 -4.43 3.90
CA ILE A 96 6.33 -5.57 3.57
C ILE A 96 6.28 -5.65 2.06
N LYS A 97 6.62 -6.82 1.53
CA LYS A 97 6.52 -7.09 0.09
C LYS A 97 5.26 -7.89 -0.17
N LEU A 98 4.47 -7.43 -1.12
CA LEU A 98 3.27 -8.12 -1.56
C LEU A 98 3.45 -8.58 -2.99
N ILE A 99 3.13 -9.83 -3.26
CA ILE A 99 3.09 -10.38 -4.61
C ILE A 99 1.63 -10.59 -4.96
N LEU A 100 1.18 -9.90 -5.98
CA LEU A 100 -0.20 -9.96 -6.44
C LEU A 100 -0.33 -10.88 -7.65
N SER A 101 -1.57 -11.30 -7.94
CA SER A 101 -1.89 -12.03 -9.17
C SER A 101 -1.40 -11.24 -10.38
N GLY A 102 -0.86 -11.95 -11.37
CA GLY A 102 -0.36 -11.33 -12.58
C GLY A 102 1.08 -10.83 -12.48
N GLY A 103 1.79 -11.12 -11.39
CA GLY A 103 3.21 -10.78 -11.26
C GLY A 103 3.48 -9.37 -10.77
N VAL A 104 2.47 -8.68 -10.28
CA VAL A 104 2.65 -7.34 -9.71
C VAL A 104 3.30 -7.45 -8.34
N THR A 105 4.37 -6.70 -8.13
CA THR A 105 5.07 -6.63 -6.84
C THR A 105 4.85 -5.26 -6.22
N ILE A 106 4.40 -5.25 -4.98
CA ILE A 106 4.20 -4.02 -4.20
C ILE A 106 5.15 -4.04 -3.02
N GLU A 107 5.91 -2.98 -2.85
CA GLU A 107 6.76 -2.79 -1.68
C GLU A 107 6.19 -1.69 -0.80
N LEU A 108 5.88 -2.03 0.44
CA LEU A 108 5.41 -1.08 1.44
C LEU A 108 6.57 -0.82 2.40
N LYS A 109 7.21 0.33 2.26
CA LYS A 109 8.34 0.71 3.08
C LYS A 109 7.89 1.58 4.24
N PHE A 110 8.36 1.25 5.43
CA PHE A 110 8.00 1.99 6.65
C PHE A 110 9.17 2.87 7.02
N VAL A 111 9.04 4.14 6.70
CA VAL A 111 10.12 5.11 6.88
C VAL A 111 10.47 5.19 8.36
N LYS A 112 11.77 5.15 8.65
CA LYS A 112 12.28 5.13 10.00
C LYS A 112 11.73 6.30 10.81
N SER A 113 10.99 5.96 11.86
CA SER A 113 10.38 6.93 12.74
C SER A 113 10.22 6.29 14.11
N LYS A 114 9.75 7.10 15.07
CA LYS A 114 9.56 6.65 16.45
C LYS A 114 8.62 5.44 16.57
N ASN A 115 7.62 5.36 15.70
CA ASN A 115 6.56 4.34 15.79
C ASN A 115 6.49 3.42 14.57
N MET A 116 7.57 3.31 13.80
CA MET A 116 7.51 2.53 12.55
C MET A 116 7.26 1.04 12.79
N ASP A 117 7.82 0.47 13.86
CA ASP A 117 7.63 -0.96 14.14
C ASP A 117 6.18 -1.27 14.49
N GLN A 118 5.53 -0.37 15.24
CA GLN A 118 4.11 -0.52 15.57
C GLN A 118 3.25 -0.41 14.33
N LEU A 119 3.57 0.51 13.45
CA LEU A 119 2.82 0.68 12.20
C LEU A 119 2.98 -0.53 11.29
N LEU A 120 4.20 -1.02 11.13
CA LEU A 120 4.48 -2.21 10.33
C LEU A 120 3.66 -3.40 10.83
N LEU A 121 3.67 -3.63 12.15
CA LEU A 121 2.92 -4.74 12.75
C LEU A 121 1.41 -4.57 12.57
N LYS A 122 0.93 -3.34 12.66
CA LYS A 122 -0.48 -3.04 12.45
C LYS A 122 -0.92 -3.39 11.03
N VAL A 123 -0.13 -3.01 10.04
CA VAL A 123 -0.38 -3.33 8.64
C VAL A 123 -0.28 -4.84 8.41
N TYR A 124 0.77 -5.45 8.94
CA TYR A 124 0.99 -6.89 8.79
C TYR A 124 -0.18 -7.69 9.39
N ASN A 125 -0.65 -7.30 10.57
CA ASN A 125 -1.76 -7.99 11.22
C ASN A 125 -3.07 -7.83 10.44
N LEU A 126 -3.29 -6.68 9.83
CA LEU A 126 -4.46 -6.48 9.00
C LEU A 126 -4.44 -7.41 7.79
N ILE A 127 -3.30 -7.53 7.13
CA ILE A 127 -3.12 -8.45 6.00
C ILE A 127 -3.32 -9.89 6.46
N ASN A 128 -2.70 -10.27 7.59
CA ASN A 128 -2.86 -11.61 8.14
C ASN A 128 -4.32 -11.96 8.44
N ASN A 129 -5.06 -11.02 9.02
CA ASN A 129 -6.47 -11.25 9.33
C ASN A 129 -7.27 -11.58 8.08
N PHE A 130 -6.96 -10.93 6.97
CA PHE A 130 -7.61 -11.24 5.71
C PHE A 130 -7.14 -12.56 5.13
N MET A 131 -5.82 -12.80 5.14
CA MET A 131 -5.22 -13.92 4.39
C MET A 131 -5.33 -15.25 5.11
N ILE A 132 -5.17 -15.28 6.42
CA ILE A 132 -5.08 -16.50 7.19
C ILE A 132 -5.98 -16.53 8.44
N GLY A 133 -6.62 -15.43 8.70
CA GLY A 133 -7.59 -15.33 9.81
C GLY A 133 -8.91 -15.91 9.42
#